data_1ea8af237c69a8680ac25275365c9187
#
_entry.id   1ea8af237c69a8680ac25275365c9187
#
_cell.length_a   1.000
_cell.length_b   1.000
_cell.length_c   1.000
_cell.angle_alpha   90.00
_cell.angle_beta   90.00
_cell.angle_gamma   90.00
#
_symmetry.space_group_name_H-M   'P 1'
#
loop_
_entity.id
_entity.type
_entity.pdbx_description
1 polymer ?
#
loop_
_entity_poly.entity_id
_entity_poly.type
_entity_poly.pdbx_seq_one_letter_code
_entity_poly.pdbx_strand_id
1 'polypeptide(L)'
;MVGLLTLDSRIYNYGGFLQEMALQDAINSLGYECEIIDYEVSQEFNTFSLKRGIKNFSFDKIKKKLTKEKTILLSNPVSDLITKRKRAFDKYRAHNLVLSKKMSYSDLHSIDLNYEQLVCGSDQIWNPDYNIPAFFLNFGRKDCRKIIYAASIGKGQLSCLEKKTYSKLLEFPDYISVREDSAQKLISSITEKNVELVLDPTLLHQQEYWMKKADDSSLNHRNYIFCYFLNLTDEKVKSAN
;
A
#
# COMPACT_ATOMS: atom_id res chain seq x y z
N MET A 1 -1.81 4.31 21.17
CA MET A 1 -1.93 4.78 19.76
C MET A 1 -1.29 3.78 18.81
N VAL A 2 -1.89 3.54 17.64
CA VAL A 2 -1.42 2.61 16.59
C VAL A 2 -0.83 3.39 15.43
N GLY A 3 0.37 3.00 14.99
CA GLY A 3 0.98 3.51 13.75
C GLY A 3 0.69 2.54 12.60
N LEU A 4 -0.02 2.98 11.57
CA LEU A 4 -0.33 2.19 10.38
C LEU A 4 0.61 2.56 9.23
N LEU A 5 1.34 1.58 8.71
CA LEU A 5 2.18 1.71 7.53
C LEU A 5 1.58 0.94 6.35
N THR A 6 1.41 1.58 5.22
CA THR A 6 0.93 0.93 3.99
C THR A 6 1.61 1.51 2.75
N LEU A 7 1.31 0.94 1.59
CA LEU A 7 1.76 1.53 0.31
C LEU A 7 1.18 2.92 0.15
N ASP A 8 2.06 3.84 -0.26
CA ASP A 8 1.72 5.25 -0.42
C ASP A 8 0.55 5.46 -1.41
N SER A 9 -0.58 5.91 -0.88
CA SER A 9 -1.77 6.26 -1.66
C SER A 9 -1.55 7.45 -2.61
N ARG A 10 -0.44 8.19 -2.48
CA ARG A 10 -0.05 9.27 -3.43
C ARG A 10 0.21 8.77 -4.85
N ILE A 11 0.21 7.45 -5.06
CA ILE A 11 0.18 6.84 -6.41
C ILE A 11 -1.17 7.08 -7.11
N TYR A 12 -2.14 7.68 -6.40
CA TYR A 12 -3.50 7.96 -6.91
C TYR A 12 -4.21 6.70 -7.42
N ASN A 13 -4.03 5.60 -6.71
CA ASN A 13 -4.68 4.31 -6.96
C ASN A 13 -5.90 4.18 -6.04
N TYR A 14 -7.07 3.94 -6.63
CA TYR A 14 -8.31 3.78 -5.86
C TYR A 14 -8.24 2.63 -4.86
N GLY A 15 -7.77 1.46 -5.29
CA GLY A 15 -7.65 0.29 -4.41
C GLY A 15 -6.70 0.54 -3.23
N GLY A 16 -5.52 1.12 -3.50
CA GLY A 16 -4.56 1.49 -2.47
C GLY A 16 -5.14 2.46 -1.45
N PHE A 17 -5.88 3.48 -1.93
CA PHE A 17 -6.52 4.45 -1.05
C PHE A 17 -7.66 3.85 -0.22
N LEU A 18 -8.55 3.08 -0.86
CA LEU A 18 -9.71 2.50 -0.17
C LEU A 18 -9.30 1.50 0.92
N GLN A 19 -8.28 0.67 0.67
CA GLN A 19 -7.78 -0.26 1.68
C GLN A 19 -7.08 0.45 2.85
N GLU A 20 -6.35 1.54 2.59
CA GLU A 20 -5.69 2.38 3.60
C GLU A 20 -6.74 2.99 4.55
N MET A 21 -7.77 3.61 4.00
CA MET A 21 -8.89 4.20 4.74
C MET A 21 -9.66 3.13 5.53
N ALA A 22 -10.01 2.03 4.88
CA ALA A 22 -10.77 0.96 5.51
C ALA A 22 -10.02 0.35 6.69
N LEU A 23 -8.71 0.16 6.58
CA LEU A 23 -7.91 -0.39 7.68
C LEU A 23 -7.79 0.59 8.85
N GLN A 24 -7.55 1.88 8.58
CA GLN A 24 -7.54 2.90 9.64
C GLN A 24 -8.88 2.97 10.36
N ASP A 25 -9.99 3.01 9.63
CA ASP A 25 -11.33 3.07 10.22
C ASP A 25 -11.68 1.77 10.97
N ALA A 26 -11.23 0.61 10.51
CA ALA A 26 -11.38 -0.65 11.23
C ALA A 26 -10.64 -0.65 12.57
N ILE A 27 -9.38 -0.19 12.60
CA ILE A 27 -8.59 -0.08 13.82
C ILE A 27 -9.26 0.90 14.80
N ASN A 28 -9.73 2.06 14.31
CA ASN A 28 -10.44 3.04 15.13
C ASN A 28 -11.73 2.47 15.69
N SER A 29 -12.47 1.64 14.94
CA SER A 29 -13.70 0.99 15.40
C SER A 29 -13.49 0.00 16.54
N LEU A 30 -12.27 -0.52 16.69
CA LEU A 30 -11.86 -1.37 17.81
C LEU A 30 -11.49 -0.56 19.07
N GLY A 31 -11.60 0.77 19.03
CA GLY A 31 -11.30 1.65 20.16
C GLY A 31 -9.85 2.10 20.26
N TYR A 32 -9.04 1.89 19.20
CA TYR A 32 -7.66 2.35 19.14
C TYR A 32 -7.55 3.62 18.30
N GLU A 33 -6.84 4.61 18.83
CA GLU A 33 -6.41 5.74 17.99
C GLU A 33 -5.36 5.28 16.99
N CYS A 34 -5.61 5.53 15.69
CA CYS A 34 -4.74 5.11 14.60
C CYS A 34 -4.37 6.29 13.70
N GLU A 35 -3.07 6.49 13.48
CA GLU A 35 -2.57 7.37 12.43
C GLU A 35 -1.77 6.60 11.38
N ILE A 36 -1.85 7.04 10.12
CA ILE A 36 -1.07 6.48 9.03
C ILE A 36 0.30 7.15 9.03
N ILE A 37 1.35 6.35 9.08
CA ILE A 37 2.72 6.81 8.97
C ILE A 37 2.96 7.29 7.54
N ASP A 38 3.08 8.62 7.36
CA ASP A 38 3.33 9.25 6.05
C ASP A 38 4.79 9.01 5.60
N TYR A 39 5.08 7.75 5.24
CA TYR A 39 6.41 7.28 4.88
C TYR A 39 6.76 7.59 3.43
N GLU A 40 7.88 8.28 3.22
CA GLU A 40 8.37 8.63 1.89
C GLU A 40 9.33 7.55 1.35
N VAL A 41 8.78 6.65 0.56
CA VAL A 41 9.51 5.49 -0.03
C VAL A 41 10.61 5.92 -1.02
N SER A 42 10.54 7.13 -1.59
CA SER A 42 11.30 7.51 -2.78
C SER A 42 12.81 7.72 -2.58
N GLN A 43 13.28 7.95 -1.34
CA GLN A 43 14.68 8.33 -1.10
C GLN A 43 15.61 7.14 -0.84
N GLU A 44 15.10 6.00 -0.47
CA GLU A 44 15.90 4.91 0.11
C GLU A 44 16.32 3.83 -0.83
N PHE A 45 15.59 3.64 -1.89
CA PHE A 45 15.94 2.68 -2.93
C PHE A 45 17.35 2.90 -3.49
N ASN A 46 17.83 4.16 -3.54
CA ASN A 46 19.16 4.48 -4.03
C ASN A 46 20.26 4.05 -3.05
N THR A 47 20.03 4.16 -1.74
CA THR A 47 21.08 3.91 -0.72
C THR A 47 21.23 2.41 -0.42
N PHE A 48 20.16 1.65 -0.43
CA PHE A 48 20.16 0.22 -0.11
C PHE A 48 20.68 -0.64 -1.28
N SER A 49 20.33 -0.25 -2.51
CA SER A 49 20.80 -0.88 -3.74
C SER A 49 22.32 -0.70 -3.94
N LEU A 50 22.86 0.49 -3.65
CA LEU A 50 24.28 0.81 -3.78
C LEU A 50 25.16 0.10 -2.75
N LYS A 51 24.69 -0.06 -1.50
CA LYS A 51 25.48 -0.70 -0.43
C LYS A 51 25.58 -2.22 -0.54
N ARG A 52 24.69 -2.89 -1.28
CA ARG A 52 24.64 -4.36 -1.44
C ARG A 52 25.11 -4.89 -2.79
N GLY A 53 25.57 -4.06 -3.72
CA GLY A 53 26.08 -4.53 -5.01
C GLY A 53 25.04 -5.25 -5.88
N ILE A 54 23.73 -5.01 -5.64
CA ILE A 54 22.64 -5.60 -6.42
C ILE A 54 22.50 -4.79 -7.71
N LYS A 55 23.28 -5.17 -8.73
CA LYS A 55 23.39 -4.48 -10.03
C LYS A 55 22.11 -4.51 -10.90
N ASN A 56 21.05 -5.19 -10.52
CA ASN A 56 19.88 -5.42 -11.40
C ASN A 56 18.55 -4.96 -10.78
N PHE A 57 18.54 -3.97 -9.92
CA PHE A 57 17.30 -3.40 -9.44
C PHE A 57 16.84 -2.29 -10.38
N SER A 58 15.86 -2.57 -11.23
CA SER A 58 15.38 -1.62 -12.23
C SER A 58 14.44 -0.58 -11.60
N PHE A 59 15.05 0.46 -11.02
CA PHE A 59 14.37 1.73 -10.70
C PHE A 59 13.65 2.32 -11.93
N ASP A 60 14.15 1.98 -13.13
CA ASP A 60 13.55 2.38 -14.38
C ASP A 60 12.11 1.90 -14.56
N LYS A 61 11.70 0.79 -13.95
CA LYS A 61 10.29 0.32 -14.04
C LYS A 61 9.36 1.18 -13.19
N ILE A 62 9.77 1.57 -11.98
CA ILE A 62 8.97 2.47 -11.12
C ILE A 62 9.05 3.89 -11.66
N LYS A 63 10.26 4.35 -12.02
CA LYS A 63 10.45 5.64 -12.69
C LYS A 63 9.74 5.71 -14.03
N LYS A 64 9.74 4.64 -14.85
CA LYS A 64 8.97 4.57 -16.10
C LYS A 64 7.47 4.57 -15.87
N LYS A 65 6.96 3.98 -14.78
CA LYS A 65 5.55 4.08 -14.41
C LYS A 65 5.20 5.52 -14.00
N LEU A 66 6.05 6.15 -13.19
CA LEU A 66 5.93 7.56 -12.77
C LEU A 66 6.24 8.55 -13.90
N THR A 67 7.21 8.25 -14.81
CA THR A 67 7.54 9.10 -15.94
C THR A 67 6.63 8.88 -17.15
N LYS A 68 6.01 7.70 -17.33
CA LYS A 68 4.91 7.55 -18.29
C LYS A 68 3.73 8.47 -17.92
N GLU A 69 3.42 8.61 -16.64
CA GLU A 69 2.45 9.62 -16.20
C GLU A 69 2.95 11.05 -16.47
N LYS A 70 4.25 11.34 -16.32
CA LYS A 70 4.83 12.65 -16.67
C LYS A 70 4.87 12.93 -18.17
N THR A 71 5.09 11.93 -19.01
CA THR A 71 5.16 12.10 -20.47
C THR A 71 3.78 12.29 -21.10
N ILE A 72 2.72 11.74 -20.48
CA ILE A 72 1.32 11.99 -20.85
C ILE A 72 0.90 13.44 -20.51
N LEU A 73 1.61 14.11 -19.58
CA LEU A 73 1.35 15.50 -19.17
C LEU A 73 1.64 16.56 -20.26
N LEU A 74 2.19 16.19 -21.40
CA LEU A 74 2.53 17.13 -22.48
C LEU A 74 1.45 17.32 -23.54
N SER A 75 0.30 16.63 -23.47
CA SER A 75 -0.84 16.82 -24.38
C SER A 75 -2.07 17.38 -23.62
N ASN A 76 -2.49 18.56 -23.97
CA ASN A 76 -3.40 19.46 -23.27
C ASN A 76 -4.71 18.93 -22.64
N PRO A 77 -5.54 18.04 -23.20
CA PRO A 77 -6.78 17.65 -22.52
C PRO A 77 -6.58 16.58 -21.43
N VAL A 78 -5.53 15.75 -21.54
CA VAL A 78 -5.25 14.68 -20.55
C VAL A 78 -4.59 15.24 -19.30
N SER A 79 -3.82 16.33 -19.39
CA SER A 79 -3.17 16.96 -18.23
C SER A 79 -4.17 17.51 -17.23
N ASP A 80 -5.27 18.09 -17.71
CA ASP A 80 -6.32 18.65 -16.84
C ASP A 80 -7.10 17.57 -16.09
N LEU A 81 -7.37 16.45 -16.75
CA LEU A 81 -8.02 15.29 -16.11
C LEU A 81 -7.13 14.67 -15.01
N ILE A 82 -5.85 14.50 -15.28
CA ILE A 82 -4.88 14.00 -14.30
C ILE A 82 -4.78 14.98 -13.12
N THR A 83 -4.74 16.27 -13.38
CA THR A 83 -4.67 17.29 -12.34
C THR A 83 -5.95 17.32 -11.50
N LYS A 84 -7.13 17.25 -12.12
CA LYS A 84 -8.42 17.13 -11.42
C LYS A 84 -8.46 15.88 -10.56
N ARG A 85 -8.04 14.72 -11.10
CA ARG A 85 -7.97 13.48 -10.35
C ARG A 85 -7.06 13.61 -9.12
N LYS A 86 -5.84 14.13 -9.28
CA LYS A 86 -4.91 14.36 -8.17
C LYS A 86 -5.53 15.22 -7.08
N ARG A 87 -6.11 16.37 -7.44
CA ARG A 87 -6.77 17.26 -6.49
C ARG A 87 -7.93 16.59 -5.76
N ALA A 88 -8.70 15.75 -6.45
CA ALA A 88 -9.80 15.01 -5.83
C ALA A 88 -9.27 14.00 -4.80
N PHE A 89 -8.22 13.23 -5.13
CA PHE A 89 -7.58 12.32 -4.20
C PHE A 89 -6.99 13.05 -3.00
N ASP A 90 -6.23 14.14 -3.21
CA ASP A 90 -5.60 14.90 -2.14
C ASP A 90 -6.64 15.50 -1.20
N LYS A 91 -7.73 16.07 -1.76
CA LYS A 91 -8.85 16.60 -0.98
C LYS A 91 -9.52 15.50 -0.15
N TYR A 92 -9.83 14.36 -0.77
CA TYR A 92 -10.52 13.26 -0.10
C TYR A 92 -9.63 12.64 0.99
N ARG A 93 -8.33 12.49 0.71
CA ARG A 93 -7.32 12.04 1.67
C ARG A 93 -7.26 12.94 2.90
N ALA A 94 -7.15 14.24 2.70
CA ALA A 94 -7.08 15.21 3.78
C ALA A 94 -8.32 15.23 4.69
N HIS A 95 -9.48 14.79 4.17
CA HIS A 95 -10.73 14.73 4.93
C HIS A 95 -10.95 13.41 5.66
N ASN A 96 -10.39 12.32 5.16
CA ASN A 96 -10.74 10.98 5.63
C ASN A 96 -9.59 10.23 6.33
N LEU A 97 -8.35 10.71 6.20
CA LEU A 97 -7.20 10.04 6.80
C LEU A 97 -6.54 10.92 7.88
N VAL A 98 -6.15 10.28 8.97
CA VAL A 98 -5.26 10.87 9.97
C VAL A 98 -3.84 10.43 9.64
N LEU A 99 -2.97 11.39 9.34
CA LEU A 99 -1.61 11.15 8.89
C LEU A 99 -0.61 11.69 9.90
N SER A 100 0.50 10.98 10.10
CA SER A 100 1.66 11.50 10.80
C SER A 100 2.34 12.63 10.00
N LYS A 101 3.36 13.25 10.58
CA LYS A 101 4.33 14.02 9.78
C LYS A 101 5.03 13.10 8.78
N LYS A 102 5.53 13.68 7.67
CA LYS A 102 6.34 12.92 6.70
C LYS A 102 7.58 12.34 7.35
N MET A 103 7.87 11.08 7.04
CA MET A 103 9.00 10.34 7.56
C MET A 103 9.78 9.66 6.45
N SER A 104 11.10 9.78 6.50
CA SER A 104 12.04 8.97 5.73
C SER A 104 12.34 7.65 6.47
N TYR A 105 13.10 6.75 5.86
CA TYR A 105 13.56 5.53 6.54
C TYR A 105 14.46 5.83 7.74
N SER A 106 15.36 6.79 7.58
CA SER A 106 16.19 7.23 8.69
C SER A 106 15.35 7.77 9.85
N ASP A 107 14.25 8.47 9.57
CA ASP A 107 13.35 8.96 10.60
C ASP A 107 12.66 7.81 11.34
N LEU A 108 12.22 6.77 10.63
CA LEU A 108 11.62 5.57 11.24
C LEU A 108 12.55 4.87 12.24
N HIS A 109 13.87 4.99 12.04
CA HIS A 109 14.89 4.34 12.88
C HIS A 109 15.53 5.28 13.92
N SER A 110 15.41 6.59 13.76
CA SER A 110 16.06 7.60 14.62
C SER A 110 15.10 8.32 15.54
N ILE A 111 13.82 8.40 15.17
CA ILE A 111 12.78 9.04 15.99
C ILE A 111 12.26 8.03 17.01
N ASP A 112 12.09 8.48 18.25
CA ASP A 112 11.35 7.71 19.24
C ASP A 112 9.86 7.72 18.87
N LEU A 113 9.46 6.75 18.08
CA LEU A 113 8.09 6.58 17.65
C LEU A 113 7.27 6.05 18.82
N ASN A 114 6.42 6.90 19.38
CA ASN A 114 5.60 6.57 20.56
C ASN A 114 4.34 5.78 20.20
N TYR A 115 4.49 4.74 19.37
CA TYR A 115 3.43 3.79 19.08
C TYR A 115 3.51 2.58 20.00
N GLU A 116 2.38 2.17 20.54
CA GLU A 116 2.24 0.93 21.30
C GLU A 116 2.17 -0.28 20.37
N GLN A 117 1.61 -0.06 19.18
CA GLN A 117 1.48 -1.06 18.13
C GLN A 117 1.81 -0.44 16.79
N LEU A 118 2.47 -1.23 15.95
CA LEU A 118 2.70 -0.94 14.54
C LEU A 118 1.95 -1.96 13.71
N VAL A 119 1.12 -1.49 12.79
CA VAL A 119 0.41 -2.31 11.82
C VAL A 119 0.96 -2.00 10.45
N CYS A 120 1.29 -3.00 9.64
CA CYS A 120 1.67 -2.81 8.24
C CYS A 120 0.76 -3.63 7.34
N GLY A 121 0.21 -2.98 6.35
CA GLY A 121 -0.69 -3.57 5.38
C GLY A 121 -1.83 -2.63 5.01
N SER A 122 -2.67 -3.03 4.17
CA SER A 122 -2.71 -4.18 3.27
C SER A 122 -1.89 -3.91 1.99
N ASP A 123 -2.42 -4.38 0.84
CA ASP A 123 -1.86 -4.19 -0.49
C ASP A 123 -0.52 -4.92 -0.72
N GLN A 124 0.12 -4.69 -1.86
CA GLN A 124 1.33 -5.38 -2.30
C GLN A 124 2.59 -4.89 -1.55
N ILE A 125 2.50 -4.72 -0.23
CA ILE A 125 3.60 -4.27 0.62
C ILE A 125 4.81 -5.22 0.55
N TRP A 126 4.57 -6.47 0.25
CA TRP A 126 5.61 -7.50 0.11
C TRP A 126 5.93 -7.88 -1.33
N ASN A 127 5.62 -6.98 -2.29
CA ASN A 127 6.06 -7.21 -3.66
C ASN A 127 7.58 -7.05 -3.75
N PRO A 128 8.33 -8.09 -4.17
CA PRO A 128 9.79 -8.05 -4.21
C PRO A 128 10.35 -7.02 -5.19
N ASP A 129 9.54 -6.54 -6.14
CA ASP A 129 9.94 -5.45 -7.02
C ASP A 129 10.07 -4.11 -6.26
N TYR A 130 9.43 -3.97 -5.10
CA TYR A 130 9.58 -2.80 -4.23
C TYR A 130 10.71 -2.98 -3.22
N ASN A 131 10.89 -4.18 -2.65
CA ASN A 131 11.94 -4.54 -1.70
C ASN A 131 12.16 -3.51 -0.58
N ILE A 132 11.07 -3.16 0.12
CA ILE A 132 11.06 -2.12 1.16
C ILE A 132 11.08 -2.79 2.54
N PRO A 133 12.22 -2.79 3.25
CA PRO A 133 12.33 -3.44 4.56
C PRO A 133 11.39 -2.87 5.61
N ALA A 134 11.04 -1.58 5.54
CA ALA A 134 10.11 -0.94 6.46
C ALA A 134 8.74 -1.63 6.47
N PHE A 135 8.29 -2.21 5.36
CA PHE A 135 7.04 -2.96 5.28
C PHE A 135 7.05 -4.33 6.00
N PHE A 136 8.19 -4.70 6.56
CA PHE A 136 8.32 -5.80 7.51
C PHE A 136 8.42 -5.31 8.95
N LEU A 137 8.17 -4.03 9.20
CA LEU A 137 8.24 -3.39 10.52
C LEU A 137 9.59 -3.59 11.22
N ASN A 138 10.68 -3.49 10.45
CA ASN A 138 12.06 -3.60 10.97
C ASN A 138 12.52 -2.39 11.78
N PHE A 139 11.60 -1.55 12.23
CA PHE A 139 11.79 -0.34 13.02
C PHE A 139 10.87 -0.31 14.24
N GLY A 140 10.93 0.79 15.00
CA GLY A 140 10.14 0.96 16.23
C GLY A 140 10.79 0.31 17.44
N ARG A 141 10.22 0.59 18.61
CA ARG A 141 10.73 0.10 19.90
C ARG A 141 10.61 -1.42 20.00
N LYS A 142 11.41 -2.04 20.87
CA LYS A 142 11.40 -3.50 21.07
C LYS A 142 10.12 -4.01 21.73
N ASP A 143 9.48 -3.20 22.56
CA ASP A 143 8.24 -3.50 23.27
C ASP A 143 6.98 -3.15 22.45
N CYS A 144 7.16 -2.54 21.28
CA CYS A 144 6.07 -2.24 20.37
C CYS A 144 5.62 -3.50 19.65
N ARG A 145 4.32 -3.82 19.73
CA ARG A 145 3.73 -4.97 19.03
C ARG A 145 3.67 -4.69 17.52
N LYS A 146 4.14 -5.64 16.72
CA LYS A 146 4.30 -5.51 15.26
C LYS A 146 3.39 -6.49 14.53
N ILE A 147 2.45 -5.98 13.76
CA ILE A 147 1.38 -6.75 13.12
C ILE A 147 1.41 -6.51 11.62
N ILE A 148 1.50 -7.56 10.84
CA ILE A 148 1.26 -7.52 9.40
C ILE A 148 -0.18 -7.94 9.15
N TYR A 149 -0.95 -7.06 8.49
CA TYR A 149 -2.34 -7.32 8.18
C TYR A 149 -2.58 -7.40 6.67
N ALA A 150 -3.10 -8.54 6.21
CA ALA A 150 -3.54 -8.77 4.83
C ALA A 150 -2.49 -8.39 3.78
N ALA A 151 -1.21 -8.71 4.04
CA ALA A 151 -0.12 -8.43 3.10
C ALA A 151 -0.28 -9.22 1.79
N SER A 152 0.08 -8.59 0.67
CA SER A 152 0.14 -9.24 -0.64
C SER A 152 1.56 -9.22 -1.18
N ILE A 153 1.96 -10.31 -1.85
CA ILE A 153 3.26 -10.43 -2.51
C ILE A 153 3.18 -9.93 -3.96
N GLY A 154 1.99 -10.01 -4.58
CA GLY A 154 1.80 -9.63 -5.98
C GLY A 154 2.50 -10.56 -6.99
N LYS A 155 3.15 -11.63 -6.52
CA LYS A 155 3.83 -12.66 -7.33
C LYS A 155 3.53 -14.04 -6.78
N GLY A 156 3.44 -15.02 -7.68
CA GLY A 156 3.21 -16.43 -7.31
C GLY A 156 4.46 -17.16 -6.77
N GLN A 157 5.65 -16.60 -6.98
CA GLN A 157 6.91 -17.24 -6.59
C GLN A 157 7.96 -16.20 -6.18
N LEU A 158 8.85 -16.61 -5.28
CA LEU A 158 10.05 -15.87 -4.88
C LEU A 158 11.30 -16.65 -5.31
N SER A 159 12.31 -15.94 -5.78
CA SER A 159 13.64 -16.50 -6.02
C SER A 159 14.31 -16.93 -4.70
N CYS A 160 15.35 -17.76 -4.77
CA CYS A 160 16.10 -18.19 -3.58
C CYS A 160 16.67 -17.01 -2.78
N LEU A 161 17.09 -15.93 -3.46
CA LEU A 161 17.62 -14.73 -2.80
C LEU A 161 16.52 -13.96 -2.09
N GLU A 162 15.35 -13.81 -2.73
CA GLU A 162 14.17 -13.15 -2.12
C GLU A 162 13.69 -13.95 -0.91
N LYS A 163 13.58 -15.28 -1.00
CA LYS A 163 13.24 -16.16 0.15
C LYS A 163 14.18 -15.96 1.32
N LYS A 164 15.51 -15.95 1.06
CA LYS A 164 16.52 -15.73 2.10
C LYS A 164 16.42 -14.34 2.73
N THR A 165 16.06 -13.32 1.95
CA THR A 165 15.86 -11.96 2.44
C THR A 165 14.60 -11.88 3.29
N TYR A 166 13.49 -12.45 2.80
CA TYR A 166 12.21 -12.45 3.51
C TYR A 166 12.27 -13.23 4.81
N SER A 167 12.93 -14.41 4.83
CA SER A 167 13.11 -15.18 6.06
C SER A 167 13.69 -14.34 7.21
N LYS A 168 14.68 -13.49 6.90
CA LYS A 168 15.27 -12.56 7.89
C LYS A 168 14.34 -11.41 8.28
N LEU A 169 13.60 -10.88 7.31
CA LEU A 169 12.69 -9.75 7.57
C LEU A 169 11.42 -10.20 8.29
N LEU A 170 10.99 -11.44 8.11
CA LEU A 170 9.85 -12.04 8.81
C LEU A 170 10.14 -12.33 10.30
N GLU A 171 11.38 -12.13 10.76
CA GLU A 171 11.69 -12.18 12.18
C GLU A 171 11.11 -10.98 12.96
N PHE A 172 10.93 -9.82 12.29
CA PHE A 172 10.48 -8.59 12.97
C PHE A 172 9.01 -8.58 13.39
N PRO A 173 8.01 -8.93 12.53
CA PRO A 173 6.61 -8.89 12.94
C PRO A 173 6.27 -9.99 13.95
N ASP A 174 5.44 -9.67 14.94
CA ASP A 174 4.93 -10.64 15.93
C ASP A 174 3.79 -11.47 15.34
N TYR A 175 2.93 -10.84 14.54
CA TYR A 175 1.77 -11.45 13.89
C TYR A 175 1.80 -11.21 12.39
N ILE A 176 1.46 -12.24 11.63
CA ILE A 176 1.52 -12.22 10.17
C ILE A 176 0.19 -12.69 9.60
N SER A 177 -0.43 -11.85 8.79
CA SER A 177 -1.53 -12.27 7.95
C SER A 177 -1.39 -11.78 6.51
N VAL A 178 -1.95 -12.54 5.59
CA VAL A 178 -1.94 -12.31 4.15
C VAL A 178 -3.35 -12.42 3.59
N ARG A 179 -3.60 -11.84 2.41
CA ARG A 179 -4.93 -11.85 1.80
C ARG A 179 -5.11 -12.87 0.67
N GLU A 180 -4.04 -13.55 0.26
CA GLU A 180 -4.12 -14.59 -0.77
C GLU A 180 -3.61 -15.94 -0.24
N ASP A 181 -4.32 -17.03 -0.59
CA ASP A 181 -3.92 -18.41 -0.27
C ASP A 181 -2.51 -18.75 -0.82
N SER A 182 -2.17 -18.26 -2.00
CA SER A 182 -0.83 -18.42 -2.59
C SER A 182 0.25 -17.74 -1.77
N ALA A 183 -0.02 -16.56 -1.21
CA ALA A 183 0.91 -15.85 -0.33
C ALA A 183 1.05 -16.58 1.01
N GLN A 184 -0.04 -17.11 1.57
CA GLN A 184 0.00 -17.90 2.80
C GLN A 184 0.94 -19.12 2.65
N LYS A 185 0.74 -19.93 1.61
CA LYS A 185 1.57 -21.09 1.32
C LYS A 185 3.05 -20.72 1.13
N LEU A 186 3.29 -19.63 0.41
CA LEU A 186 4.65 -19.18 0.11
C LEU A 186 5.36 -18.67 1.38
N ILE A 187 4.71 -17.83 2.18
CA ILE A 187 5.30 -17.28 3.40
C ILE A 187 5.48 -18.36 4.46
N SER A 188 4.50 -19.24 4.67
CA SER A 188 4.64 -20.39 5.60
C SER A 188 5.77 -21.33 5.22
N SER A 189 6.22 -21.35 3.95
CA SER A 189 7.39 -22.15 3.53
C SER A 189 8.74 -21.55 3.92
N ILE A 190 8.77 -20.32 4.43
CA ILE A 190 10.01 -19.57 4.72
C ILE A 190 10.07 -18.96 6.13
N THR A 191 9.04 -19.17 6.96
CA THR A 191 9.01 -18.81 8.37
C THR A 191 8.34 -19.89 9.21
N GLU A 192 8.76 -20.05 10.45
CA GLU A 192 8.11 -20.91 11.44
C GLU A 192 6.91 -20.25 12.14
N LYS A 193 6.70 -18.96 11.90
CA LYS A 193 5.57 -18.22 12.48
C LYS A 193 4.26 -18.63 11.81
N ASN A 194 3.15 -18.56 12.59
CA ASN A 194 1.83 -18.74 12.02
C ASN A 194 1.51 -17.63 11.00
N VAL A 195 0.99 -18.02 9.85
CA VAL A 195 0.58 -17.10 8.78
C VAL A 195 -0.91 -17.28 8.53
N GLU A 196 -1.69 -16.28 8.90
CA GLU A 196 -3.14 -16.35 8.78
C GLU A 196 -3.62 -15.82 7.42
N LEU A 197 -4.67 -16.43 6.89
CA LEU A 197 -5.38 -15.94 5.72
C LEU A 197 -6.57 -15.08 6.18
N VAL A 198 -6.60 -13.82 5.78
CA VAL A 198 -7.60 -12.85 6.19
C VAL A 198 -8.17 -12.08 5.01
N LEU A 199 -9.28 -11.39 5.22
CA LEU A 199 -9.90 -10.55 4.20
C LEU A 199 -9.09 -9.26 3.99
N ASP A 200 -9.17 -8.74 2.76
CA ASP A 200 -8.74 -7.38 2.48
C ASP A 200 -9.52 -6.38 3.35
N PRO A 201 -8.90 -5.29 3.86
CA PRO A 201 -9.57 -4.31 4.71
C PRO A 201 -10.86 -3.76 4.15
N THR A 202 -10.96 -3.63 2.82
CA THR A 202 -12.18 -3.14 2.16
C THR A 202 -13.40 -4.04 2.37
N LEU A 203 -13.19 -5.30 2.75
CA LEU A 203 -14.24 -6.28 3.03
C LEU A 203 -14.60 -6.38 4.53
N LEU A 204 -13.93 -5.63 5.40
CA LEU A 204 -14.24 -5.58 6.84
C LEU A 204 -15.48 -4.72 7.15
N HIS A 205 -15.83 -3.84 6.23
CA HIS A 205 -16.92 -2.89 6.42
C HIS A 205 -18.19 -3.32 5.66
N GLN A 206 -19.33 -3.04 6.28
CA GLN A 206 -20.65 -3.29 5.70
C GLN A 206 -20.97 -2.29 4.57
N GLN A 207 -21.99 -2.60 3.78
CA GLN A 207 -22.44 -1.76 2.66
C GLN A 207 -22.73 -0.32 3.09
N GLU A 208 -23.35 -0.13 4.25
CA GLU A 208 -23.73 1.18 4.80
C GLU A 208 -22.53 2.09 5.05
N TYR A 209 -21.39 1.53 5.44
CA TYR A 209 -20.13 2.28 5.56
C TYR A 209 -19.72 2.89 4.22
N TRP A 210 -19.70 2.08 3.16
CA TRP A 210 -19.31 2.53 1.83
C TRP A 210 -20.31 3.52 1.24
N MET A 211 -21.59 3.31 1.45
CA MET A 211 -22.63 4.25 1.02
C MET A 211 -22.50 5.62 1.67
N LYS A 212 -22.12 5.69 2.95
CA LYS A 212 -21.84 6.97 3.63
C LYS A 212 -20.60 7.69 3.10
N LYS A 213 -19.64 6.94 2.56
CA LYS A 213 -18.41 7.50 1.96
C LYS A 213 -18.59 7.88 0.50
N ALA A 214 -19.60 7.34 -0.18
CA ALA A 214 -19.91 7.66 -1.57
C ALA A 214 -20.55 9.05 -1.68
N ASP A 215 -20.17 9.78 -2.73
CA ASP A 215 -20.77 11.06 -3.10
C ASP A 215 -21.56 10.91 -4.40
N ASP A 216 -22.88 10.86 -4.28
CA ASP A 216 -23.79 10.71 -5.40
C ASP A 216 -24.11 12.05 -6.13
N SER A 217 -23.60 13.17 -5.62
CA SER A 217 -23.97 14.50 -6.09
C SER A 217 -23.60 14.78 -7.55
N SER A 218 -22.63 14.02 -8.09
CA SER A 218 -22.15 14.17 -9.46
C SER A 218 -22.73 13.14 -10.46
N LEU A 219 -23.52 12.16 -10.01
CA LEU A 219 -24.08 11.10 -10.85
C LEU A 219 -25.44 11.49 -11.42
N ASN A 220 -25.44 12.09 -12.60
CA ASN A 220 -26.66 12.48 -13.31
C ASN A 220 -27.35 11.32 -14.06
N HIS A 221 -26.76 10.14 -14.08
CA HIS A 221 -27.27 8.99 -14.84
C HIS A 221 -27.72 7.87 -13.90
N ARG A 222 -28.98 7.44 -14.04
CA ARG A 222 -29.56 6.37 -13.22
C ARG A 222 -29.19 4.97 -13.68
N ASN A 223 -28.81 4.81 -14.96
CA ASN A 223 -28.47 3.51 -15.55
C ASN A 223 -27.09 3.62 -16.22
N TYR A 224 -26.08 3.05 -15.60
CA TYR A 224 -24.74 3.00 -16.18
C TYR A 224 -24.02 1.70 -15.80
N ILE A 225 -23.05 1.32 -16.63
CA ILE A 225 -22.09 0.27 -16.31
C ILE A 225 -20.75 0.97 -16.01
N PHE A 226 -20.24 0.78 -14.79
CA PHE A 226 -18.93 1.28 -14.42
C PHE A 226 -17.84 0.31 -14.88
N CYS A 227 -16.93 0.79 -15.75
CA CYS A 227 -15.78 0.03 -16.23
C CYS A 227 -14.48 0.62 -15.69
N TYR A 228 -13.68 -0.19 -15.00
CA TYR A 228 -12.36 0.19 -14.52
C TYR A 228 -11.28 -0.69 -15.12
N PHE A 229 -10.43 -0.11 -15.95
CA PHE A 229 -9.33 -0.81 -16.61
C PHE A 229 -7.98 -0.34 -16.10
N LEU A 230 -7.13 -1.25 -15.61
CA LEU A 230 -5.75 -0.94 -15.20
C LEU A 230 -4.86 -0.57 -16.39
N ASN A 231 -5.10 -1.17 -17.55
CA ASN A 231 -4.44 -0.84 -18.81
C ASN A 231 -5.52 -0.66 -19.87
N LEU A 232 -5.63 0.55 -20.40
CA LEU A 232 -6.58 0.84 -21.48
C LEU A 232 -5.98 0.40 -22.81
N THR A 233 -6.67 -0.48 -23.53
CA THR A 233 -6.36 -0.90 -24.91
C THR A 233 -7.56 -0.62 -25.78
N ASP A 234 -7.34 -0.47 -27.10
CA ASP A 234 -8.43 -0.22 -28.04
C ASP A 234 -9.48 -1.33 -28.05
N GLU A 235 -9.09 -2.59 -27.81
CA GLU A 235 -10.01 -3.71 -27.64
C GLU A 235 -10.92 -3.53 -26.43
N LYS A 236 -10.35 -3.13 -25.27
CA LYS A 236 -11.11 -2.91 -24.03
C LYS A 236 -12.09 -1.74 -24.18
N VAL A 237 -11.70 -0.69 -24.88
CA VAL A 237 -12.59 0.45 -25.18
C VAL A 237 -13.75 0.00 -26.07
N LYS A 238 -13.48 -0.80 -27.12
CA LYS A 238 -14.51 -1.35 -28.00
C LYS A 238 -15.48 -2.30 -27.28
N SER A 239 -14.99 -3.06 -26.28
CA SER A 239 -15.83 -3.99 -25.49
C SER A 239 -16.69 -3.28 -24.46
N ALA A 240 -16.41 -2.01 -24.14
CA ALA A 240 -17.17 -1.21 -23.17
C ALA A 240 -18.25 -0.33 -23.84
N ASN A 241 -18.24 -0.21 -25.17
CA ASN A 241 -19.26 0.47 -25.98
C ASN A 241 -20.24 -0.54 -26.55
#